data_1b8ae28c055e5510eed761eb2be597bf
#
_entry.id   1b8ae28c055e5510eed761eb2be597bf
#
_cell.length_a   1.000
_cell.length_b   1.000
_cell.length_c   1.000
_cell.angle_alpha   90.00
_cell.angle_beta   90.00
_cell.angle_gamma   90.00
#
_symmetry.space_group_name_H-M   'P 1'
#
loop_
_entity.id
_entity.type
_entity.pdbx_description
1 polymer ?
#
loop_
_entity_poly.entity_id
_entity_poly.type
_entity_poly.pdbx_seq_one_letter_code
_entity_poly.pdbx_strand_id
1 'polypeptide(L)'
;MAQNPAILQWRPVPKAHPMTTPPRKPAATFLRKAPVMDAAAVERIRVARGWLHTAHFLTSAPQLEHLPAFELPEIAFVGRSNAGKSTAINTLTQQTRLAFASKTPGRTQHINLFGVGKQKVDDAVLADLPGYGYAAVPREAKLRWQRVMGNYLMTRENLRGVVLMCDPRHGLTELDDILLEVIRPRVEQGLKFLVLLTKADKLTRSDGAKALSIARLQAGGGEVKLFSALKLQGVDEAAELLWRWAHPQDEQPAEPTEEEGDNTP
;
A
#
# COMPACT_ATOMS: atom_id res chain seq x y z
N MET A 1 -63.45 -33.36 -47.65
CA MET A 1 -63.37 -31.93 -47.93
C MET A 1 -62.08 -31.44 -47.27
N ALA A 2 -61.02 -31.29 -48.08
CA ALA A 2 -59.69 -30.91 -47.61
C ALA A 2 -59.47 -29.46 -48.02
N GLN A 3 -59.19 -28.64 -47.04
CA GLN A 3 -58.79 -27.21 -47.28
C GLN A 3 -57.29 -27.10 -47.35
N ASN A 4 -56.86 -26.47 -48.41
CA ASN A 4 -55.47 -26.21 -48.84
C ASN A 4 -54.77 -25.19 -47.99
N PRO A 5 -53.54 -25.37 -47.47
CA PRO A 5 -52.80 -24.35 -46.78
C PRO A 5 -52.12 -23.43 -47.80
N ALA A 6 -52.27 -22.11 -47.60
CA ALA A 6 -51.72 -21.04 -48.41
C ALA A 6 -50.19 -21.02 -48.42
N ILE A 7 -49.61 -21.03 -49.60
CA ILE A 7 -48.18 -20.88 -49.84
C ILE A 7 -47.80 -19.41 -49.62
N LEU A 8 -47.05 -19.14 -48.57
CA LEU A 8 -46.42 -17.81 -48.35
C LEU A 8 -45.34 -17.59 -49.40
N GLN A 9 -45.58 -16.68 -50.35
CA GLN A 9 -44.61 -16.24 -51.33
C GLN A 9 -43.57 -15.32 -50.64
N TRP A 10 -42.33 -15.78 -50.63
CA TRP A 10 -41.17 -15.02 -50.19
C TRP A 10 -40.88 -13.84 -51.10
N ARG A 11 -40.95 -12.58 -50.61
CA ARG A 11 -40.54 -11.38 -51.37
C ARG A 11 -39.08 -11.06 -51.03
N PRO A 12 -38.19 -10.85 -52.00
CA PRO A 12 -36.81 -10.49 -51.71
C PRO A 12 -36.72 -9.06 -51.13
N VAL A 13 -35.95 -8.93 -50.04
CA VAL A 13 -35.64 -7.64 -49.42
C VAL A 13 -34.72 -6.83 -50.33
N PRO A 14 -34.96 -5.53 -50.54
CA PRO A 14 -34.04 -4.67 -51.33
C PRO A 14 -32.68 -4.59 -50.69
N LYS A 15 -31.62 -4.73 -51.51
CA LYS A 15 -30.24 -4.55 -51.10
C LYS A 15 -30.06 -3.11 -50.59
N ALA A 16 -29.66 -2.94 -49.33
CA ALA A 16 -29.27 -1.67 -48.74
C ALA A 16 -28.03 -1.11 -49.48
N HIS A 17 -28.09 0.12 -49.90
CA HIS A 17 -26.93 0.84 -50.43
C HIS A 17 -25.90 1.02 -49.31
N PRO A 18 -24.58 0.93 -49.58
CA PRO A 18 -23.55 1.19 -48.60
C PRO A 18 -23.63 2.66 -48.16
N MET A 19 -23.97 2.89 -46.91
CA MET A 19 -23.85 4.21 -46.29
C MET A 19 -22.38 4.59 -46.24
N THR A 20 -21.98 5.61 -46.96
CA THR A 20 -20.67 6.23 -46.86
C THR A 20 -20.55 6.89 -45.49
N THR A 21 -19.74 6.30 -44.65
CA THR A 21 -19.37 6.86 -43.31
C THR A 21 -18.59 8.17 -43.57
N PRO A 22 -18.96 9.28 -42.95
CA PRO A 22 -18.18 10.51 -43.06
C PRO A 22 -16.80 10.32 -42.40
N PRO A 23 -15.72 10.97 -42.92
CA PRO A 23 -14.39 10.83 -42.36
C PRO A 23 -14.38 11.27 -40.89
N ARG A 24 -13.93 10.36 -39.98
CA ARG A 24 -13.69 10.68 -38.56
C ARG A 24 -12.66 11.80 -38.50
N LYS A 25 -13.06 12.94 -37.95
CA LYS A 25 -12.11 14.00 -37.57
C LYS A 25 -11.09 13.37 -36.58
N PRO A 26 -9.79 13.63 -36.78
CA PRO A 26 -8.78 13.14 -35.84
C PRO A 26 -9.13 13.69 -34.45
N ALA A 27 -9.26 12.78 -33.46
CA ALA A 27 -9.43 13.17 -32.09
C ALA A 27 -8.21 14.00 -31.70
N ALA A 28 -8.44 15.24 -31.28
CA ALA A 28 -7.40 16.09 -30.73
C ALA A 28 -6.82 15.35 -29.52
N THR A 29 -5.61 14.84 -29.66
CA THR A 29 -4.85 14.23 -28.59
C THR A 29 -4.47 15.35 -27.62
N PHE A 30 -5.32 15.62 -26.63
CA PHE A 30 -4.93 16.40 -25.48
C PHE A 30 -3.85 15.63 -24.73
N LEU A 31 -2.59 15.89 -25.08
CA LEU A 31 -1.46 15.55 -24.23
C LEU A 31 -1.68 16.30 -22.91
N ARG A 32 -2.31 15.64 -21.95
CA ARG A 32 -2.28 16.12 -20.57
C ARG A 32 -0.81 16.11 -20.14
N LYS A 33 -0.22 17.30 -20.12
CA LYS A 33 1.07 17.52 -19.48
C LYS A 33 1.00 16.88 -18.09
N ALA A 34 1.92 15.97 -17.79
CA ALA A 34 2.04 15.46 -16.41
C ALA A 34 2.11 16.65 -15.46
N PRO A 35 1.45 16.61 -14.30
CA PRO A 35 1.54 17.71 -13.35
C PRO A 35 3.03 17.92 -13.04
N VAL A 36 3.50 19.14 -13.27
CA VAL A 36 4.85 19.55 -12.88
C VAL A 36 4.85 19.47 -11.34
N MET A 37 5.60 18.53 -10.80
CA MET A 37 5.76 18.44 -9.35
C MET A 37 6.43 19.72 -8.85
N ASP A 38 5.88 20.28 -7.79
CA ASP A 38 6.48 21.38 -7.04
C ASP A 38 7.87 20.98 -6.54
N ALA A 39 8.82 21.91 -6.58
CA ALA A 39 10.20 21.67 -6.14
C ALA A 39 10.27 21.19 -4.68
N ALA A 40 9.39 21.69 -3.82
CA ALA A 40 9.27 21.25 -2.44
C ALA A 40 8.82 19.78 -2.35
N ALA A 41 7.87 19.34 -3.20
CA ALA A 41 7.44 17.94 -3.26
C ALA A 41 8.58 17.02 -3.71
N VAL A 42 9.37 17.44 -4.70
CA VAL A 42 10.55 16.67 -5.15
C VAL A 42 11.55 16.51 -4.03
N GLU A 43 11.81 17.57 -3.27
CA GLU A 43 12.74 17.53 -2.15
C GLU A 43 12.23 16.64 -1.01
N ARG A 44 10.95 16.71 -0.63
CA ARG A 44 10.36 15.81 0.38
C ARG A 44 10.53 14.34 -0.01
N ILE A 45 10.24 13.99 -1.26
CA ILE A 45 10.44 12.63 -1.77
C ILE A 45 11.92 12.22 -1.70
N ARG A 46 12.83 13.11 -2.09
CA ARG A 46 14.27 12.86 -2.03
C ARG A 46 14.73 12.56 -0.61
N VAL A 47 14.27 13.35 0.36
CA VAL A 47 14.58 13.16 1.79
C VAL A 47 14.02 11.82 2.27
N ALA A 48 12.74 11.53 2.01
CA ALA A 48 12.07 10.32 2.44
C ALA A 48 12.73 9.06 1.86
N ARG A 49 13.05 9.06 0.57
CA ARG A 49 13.77 7.95 -0.06
C ARG A 49 15.17 7.78 0.50
N GLY A 50 15.93 8.86 0.65
CA GLY A 50 17.28 8.84 1.23
C GLY A 50 17.26 8.26 2.65
N TRP A 51 16.24 8.57 3.44
CA TRP A 51 16.04 8.01 4.77
C TRP A 51 15.76 6.50 4.72
N LEU A 52 14.82 6.04 3.90
CA LEU A 52 14.54 4.60 3.75
C LEU A 52 15.75 3.80 3.27
N HIS A 53 16.66 4.39 2.48
CA HIS A 53 17.86 3.70 2.00
C HIS A 53 18.88 3.43 3.12
N THR A 54 18.76 4.08 4.27
CA THR A 54 19.62 3.80 5.44
C THR A 54 19.23 2.54 6.19
N ALA A 55 18.10 1.91 5.83
CA ALA A 55 17.55 0.77 6.54
C ALA A 55 18.57 -0.36 6.71
N HIS A 56 18.67 -0.89 7.91
CA HIS A 56 19.55 -2.00 8.24
C HIS A 56 18.87 -2.94 9.25
N PHE A 57 19.31 -4.20 9.27
CA PHE A 57 18.75 -5.20 10.17
C PHE A 57 19.15 -4.93 11.62
N LEU A 58 18.16 -4.95 12.52
CA LEU A 58 18.37 -4.83 13.97
C LEU A 58 18.28 -6.18 14.66
N THR A 59 17.12 -6.85 14.55
CA THR A 59 16.86 -8.10 15.24
C THR A 59 15.71 -8.89 14.60
N SER A 60 15.57 -10.13 15.03
CA SER A 60 14.48 -11.03 14.65
C SER A 60 13.97 -11.77 15.89
N ALA A 61 12.68 -11.72 16.14
CA ALA A 61 12.07 -12.33 17.32
C ALA A 61 10.87 -13.20 16.97
N PRO A 62 10.74 -14.40 17.58
CA PRO A 62 9.61 -15.29 17.37
C PRO A 62 8.36 -14.87 18.14
N GLN A 63 8.50 -14.00 19.13
CA GLN A 63 7.43 -13.52 20.01
C GLN A 63 7.65 -12.06 20.38
N LEU A 64 6.58 -11.40 20.83
CA LEU A 64 6.60 -9.98 21.16
C LEU A 64 7.53 -9.67 22.36
N GLU A 65 7.56 -10.57 23.33
CA GLU A 65 8.36 -10.42 24.57
C GLU A 65 9.87 -10.42 24.30
N HIS A 66 10.28 -10.96 23.15
CA HIS A 66 11.69 -10.97 22.72
C HIS A 66 12.09 -9.75 21.91
N LEU A 67 11.14 -8.85 21.61
CA LEU A 67 11.44 -7.61 20.93
C LEU A 67 11.99 -6.58 21.93
N PRO A 68 13.04 -5.84 21.57
CA PRO A 68 13.52 -4.76 22.39
C PRO A 68 12.46 -3.65 22.52
N ALA A 69 12.44 -3.01 23.67
CA ALA A 69 11.68 -1.78 23.84
C ALA A 69 12.45 -0.63 23.19
N PHE A 70 11.83 0.01 22.20
CA PHE A 70 12.32 1.24 21.58
C PHE A 70 11.34 2.37 21.90
N GLU A 71 11.86 3.56 22.08
CA GLU A 71 11.05 4.80 22.11
C GLU A 71 10.84 5.36 20.70
N LEU A 72 11.61 4.85 19.74
CA LEU A 72 11.56 5.29 18.34
C LEU A 72 10.20 4.95 17.68
N PRO A 73 9.68 5.84 16.84
CA PRO A 73 8.49 5.56 16.02
C PRO A 73 8.66 4.25 15.24
N GLU A 74 7.62 3.41 15.26
CA GLU A 74 7.66 2.13 14.58
C GLU A 74 6.56 2.04 13.50
N ILE A 75 6.90 1.49 12.35
CA ILE A 75 5.99 1.27 11.22
C ILE A 75 5.97 -0.21 10.87
N ALA A 76 4.82 -0.84 11.00
CA ALA A 76 4.66 -2.27 10.76
C ALA A 76 4.18 -2.55 9.34
N PHE A 77 4.83 -3.52 8.69
CA PHE A 77 4.42 -4.09 7.42
C PHE A 77 3.71 -5.41 7.64
N VAL A 78 2.47 -5.48 7.21
CA VAL A 78 1.59 -6.64 7.35
C VAL A 78 1.02 -7.07 6.00
N GLY A 79 0.53 -8.28 5.90
CA GLY A 79 -0.12 -8.76 4.68
C GLY A 79 -0.08 -10.27 4.56
N ARG A 80 -0.88 -10.77 3.64
CA ARG A 80 -0.92 -12.20 3.36
C ARG A 80 0.43 -12.72 2.85
N SER A 81 0.67 -14.00 3.09
CA SER A 81 1.79 -14.69 2.44
C SER A 81 1.72 -14.49 0.93
N ASN A 82 2.84 -14.15 0.31
CA ASN A 82 2.96 -13.84 -1.12
C ASN A 82 2.22 -12.56 -1.61
N ALA A 83 1.75 -11.71 -0.70
CA ALA A 83 1.21 -10.38 -1.06
C ALA A 83 2.28 -9.42 -1.59
N GLY A 84 3.56 -9.77 -1.49
CA GLY A 84 4.66 -8.95 -1.99
C GLY A 84 5.35 -8.09 -0.91
N LYS A 85 5.09 -8.37 0.39
CA LYS A 85 5.59 -7.59 1.53
C LYS A 85 7.12 -7.41 1.52
N SER A 86 7.89 -8.48 1.54
CA SER A 86 9.36 -8.40 1.54
C SER A 86 9.92 -7.76 0.26
N THR A 87 9.24 -7.97 -0.88
CA THR A 87 9.60 -7.28 -2.14
C THR A 87 9.37 -5.78 -2.02
N ALA A 88 8.26 -5.36 -1.42
CA ALA A 88 7.95 -3.94 -1.24
C ALA A 88 8.94 -3.28 -0.25
N ILE A 89 9.23 -3.92 0.88
CA ILE A 89 10.25 -3.44 1.83
C ILE A 89 11.59 -3.25 1.12
N ASN A 90 12.06 -4.27 0.40
CA ASN A 90 13.32 -4.20 -0.33
C ASN A 90 13.33 -3.11 -1.41
N THR A 91 12.19 -2.87 -2.07
CA THR A 91 12.06 -1.80 -3.08
C THR A 91 12.10 -0.42 -2.44
N LEU A 92 11.36 -0.22 -1.35
CA LEU A 92 11.32 1.04 -0.61
C LEU A 92 12.70 1.40 -0.04
N THR A 93 13.41 0.41 0.48
CA THR A 93 14.76 0.58 1.07
C THR A 93 15.89 0.51 0.03
N GLN A 94 15.58 0.24 -1.25
CA GLN A 94 16.55 -0.01 -2.32
C GLN A 94 17.59 -1.10 -2.00
N GLN A 95 17.20 -2.09 -1.22
CA GLN A 95 18.05 -3.21 -0.85
C GLN A 95 17.49 -4.52 -1.41
N THR A 96 18.37 -5.39 -1.89
CA THR A 96 17.93 -6.64 -2.54
C THR A 96 17.63 -7.77 -1.56
N ARG A 97 18.12 -7.69 -0.32
CA ARG A 97 18.07 -8.78 0.68
C ARG A 97 17.89 -8.30 2.12
N LEU A 98 17.32 -7.12 2.35
CA LEU A 98 17.02 -6.65 3.70
C LEU A 98 15.91 -7.51 4.31
N ALA A 99 14.75 -7.58 3.65
CA ALA A 99 13.67 -8.48 4.00
C ALA A 99 13.74 -9.75 3.15
N PHE A 100 13.70 -10.92 3.78
CA PHE A 100 13.79 -12.19 3.07
C PHE A 100 12.43 -12.61 2.51
N ALA A 101 12.29 -12.55 1.19
CA ALA A 101 11.17 -13.16 0.48
C ALA A 101 11.38 -14.68 0.43
N SER A 102 10.83 -15.42 1.37
CA SER A 102 10.83 -16.88 1.29
C SER A 102 9.84 -17.35 0.23
N LYS A 103 10.32 -18.16 -0.74
CA LYS A 103 9.46 -18.91 -1.66
C LYS A 103 8.78 -20.09 -0.97
N THR A 104 9.29 -20.51 0.19
CA THR A 104 8.74 -21.61 0.99
C THR A 104 7.78 -20.99 2.02
N PRO A 105 6.49 -21.29 1.91
CA PRO A 105 5.48 -20.77 2.82
C PRO A 105 5.70 -21.27 4.26
N GLY A 106 5.42 -20.42 5.24
CA GLY A 106 5.54 -20.73 6.68
C GLY A 106 6.97 -20.58 7.25
N ARG A 107 7.95 -20.11 6.47
CA ARG A 107 9.33 -19.99 6.93
C ARG A 107 9.60 -18.71 7.72
N THR A 108 8.88 -17.62 7.46
CA THR A 108 9.00 -16.38 8.23
C THR A 108 7.96 -16.41 9.35
N GLN A 109 8.33 -16.96 10.49
CA GLN A 109 7.50 -16.99 11.70
C GLN A 109 7.94 -15.91 12.70
N HIS A 110 8.96 -15.12 12.36
CA HIS A 110 9.55 -14.12 13.22
C HIS A 110 9.14 -12.71 12.78
N ILE A 111 9.08 -11.82 13.73
CA ILE A 111 9.02 -10.39 13.52
C ILE A 111 10.45 -9.92 13.28
N ASN A 112 10.72 -9.27 12.15
CA ASN A 112 12.03 -8.71 11.85
C ASN A 112 11.96 -7.19 12.01
N LEU A 113 12.92 -6.61 12.73
CA LEU A 113 13.03 -5.17 12.91
C LEU A 113 14.22 -4.63 12.13
N PHE A 114 14.01 -3.49 11.50
CA PHE A 114 15.02 -2.76 10.74
C PHE A 114 15.08 -1.32 11.27
N GLY A 115 16.27 -0.86 11.63
CA GLY A 115 16.51 0.54 11.97
C GLY A 115 16.60 1.38 10.71
N VAL A 116 16.09 2.59 10.76
CA VAL A 116 16.25 3.63 9.75
C VAL A 116 16.62 4.94 10.42
N GLY A 117 17.51 5.71 9.79
CA GLY A 117 17.96 6.98 10.34
C GLY A 117 19.19 7.52 9.63
N LYS A 118 19.53 8.77 9.85
CA LYS A 118 20.68 9.42 9.22
C LYS A 118 21.93 9.30 10.11
N GLN A 119 23.11 9.35 9.50
CA GLN A 119 24.41 9.38 10.20
C GLN A 119 24.62 8.23 11.20
N LYS A 120 24.05 7.04 10.92
CA LYS A 120 24.10 5.85 11.79
C LYS A 120 23.37 6.02 13.13
N VAL A 121 22.48 6.98 13.24
CA VAL A 121 21.57 7.14 14.37
C VAL A 121 20.17 6.81 13.86
N ASP A 122 19.56 5.76 14.43
CA ASP A 122 18.19 5.38 14.10
C ASP A 122 17.23 6.40 14.68
N ASP A 123 16.27 6.82 13.87
CA ASP A 123 15.20 7.74 14.25
C ASP A 123 13.81 7.07 14.09
N ALA A 124 13.76 5.89 13.47
CA ALA A 124 12.56 5.05 13.41
C ALA A 124 12.90 3.57 13.21
N VAL A 125 11.89 2.72 13.34
CA VAL A 125 11.98 1.27 13.14
C VAL A 125 10.93 0.81 12.14
N LEU A 126 11.33 -0.01 11.17
CA LEU A 126 10.43 -0.74 10.30
C LEU A 126 10.30 -2.18 10.80
N ALA A 127 9.07 -2.67 10.96
CA ALA A 127 8.80 -4.02 11.43
C ALA A 127 8.18 -4.86 10.31
N ASP A 128 8.84 -5.94 9.90
CA ASP A 128 8.33 -6.93 8.95
C ASP A 128 7.64 -8.06 9.73
N LEU A 129 6.31 -8.04 9.78
CA LEU A 129 5.53 -9.05 10.49
C LEU A 129 5.34 -10.31 9.63
N PRO A 130 5.18 -11.50 10.25
CA PRO A 130 4.92 -12.73 9.52
C PRO A 130 3.70 -12.62 8.61
N GLY A 131 3.79 -13.15 7.39
CA GLY A 131 2.66 -13.18 6.45
C GLY A 131 1.58 -14.18 6.88
N TYR A 132 0.29 -13.81 6.72
CA TYR A 132 -0.86 -14.63 7.09
C TYR A 132 -1.54 -15.34 5.91
N GLY A 133 -2.55 -16.17 6.21
CA GLY A 133 -3.45 -16.76 5.21
C GLY A 133 -2.87 -17.87 4.36
N TYR A 134 -1.82 -18.55 4.85
CA TYR A 134 -1.29 -19.71 4.15
C TYR A 134 -2.09 -20.97 4.48
N ALA A 135 -2.63 -21.63 3.46
CA ALA A 135 -3.58 -22.75 3.61
C ALA A 135 -2.94 -23.99 4.26
N ALA A 136 -1.67 -24.27 3.97
CA ALA A 136 -0.99 -25.49 4.42
C ALA A 136 -0.39 -25.39 5.85
N VAL A 137 -0.67 -24.32 6.60
CA VAL A 137 -0.21 -24.17 7.98
C VAL A 137 -1.21 -24.84 8.93
N PRO A 138 -0.76 -25.66 9.91
CA PRO A 138 -1.62 -26.24 10.94
C PRO A 138 -2.47 -25.19 11.66
N ARG A 139 -3.69 -25.56 12.11
CA ARG A 139 -4.63 -24.65 12.77
C ARG A 139 -4.02 -23.97 14.00
N GLU A 140 -3.25 -24.71 14.78
CA GLU A 140 -2.58 -24.20 16.00
C GLU A 140 -1.56 -23.10 15.67
N ALA A 141 -0.78 -23.29 14.59
CA ALA A 141 0.17 -22.29 14.13
C ALA A 141 -0.54 -21.03 13.61
N LYS A 142 -1.72 -21.17 12.99
CA LYS A 142 -2.56 -20.02 12.59
C LYS A 142 -3.04 -19.23 13.80
N LEU A 143 -3.55 -19.91 14.83
CA LEU A 143 -4.04 -19.28 16.05
C LEU A 143 -2.91 -18.60 16.84
N ARG A 144 -1.74 -19.25 16.93
CA ARG A 144 -0.55 -18.66 17.56
C ARG A 144 -0.13 -17.39 16.82
N TRP A 145 -0.09 -17.47 15.50
CA TRP A 145 0.28 -16.35 14.66
C TRP A 145 -0.71 -15.17 14.82
N GLN A 146 -2.03 -15.42 14.79
CA GLN A 146 -3.05 -14.40 15.02
C GLN A 146 -2.89 -13.72 16.39
N ARG A 147 -2.56 -14.49 17.44
CA ARG A 147 -2.27 -13.93 18.78
C ARG A 147 -1.04 -13.03 18.77
N VAL A 148 0.08 -13.49 18.21
CA VAL A 148 1.33 -12.72 18.17
C VAL A 148 1.13 -11.40 17.40
N MET A 149 0.49 -11.46 16.24
CA MET A 149 0.25 -10.27 15.44
C MET A 149 -0.80 -9.35 16.06
N GLY A 150 -1.90 -9.92 16.57
CA GLY A 150 -2.93 -9.14 17.23
C GLY A 150 -2.35 -8.41 18.46
N ASN A 151 -1.61 -9.11 19.32
CA ASN A 151 -0.95 -8.49 20.47
C ASN A 151 0.01 -7.39 20.02
N TYR A 152 0.86 -7.65 19.00
CA TYR A 152 1.77 -6.63 18.46
C TYR A 152 1.02 -5.37 18.04
N LEU A 153 0.01 -5.52 17.20
CA LEU A 153 -0.76 -4.39 16.67
C LEU A 153 -1.54 -3.62 17.74
N MET A 154 -1.98 -4.31 18.81
CA MET A 154 -2.76 -3.70 19.88
C MET A 154 -1.89 -3.07 20.97
N THR A 155 -0.75 -3.68 21.32
CA THR A 155 0.00 -3.32 22.53
C THR A 155 1.34 -2.62 22.28
N ARG A 156 1.85 -2.63 21.04
CA ARG A 156 3.12 -1.97 20.74
C ARG A 156 2.96 -0.44 20.81
N GLU A 157 3.46 0.18 21.89
CA GLU A 157 3.20 1.58 22.24
C GLU A 157 3.79 2.57 21.23
N ASN A 158 4.98 2.27 20.71
CA ASN A 158 5.69 3.10 19.75
C ASN A 158 5.21 2.91 18.29
N LEU A 159 4.23 2.04 18.04
CA LEU A 159 3.66 1.84 16.71
C LEU A 159 2.91 3.10 16.23
N ARG A 160 3.38 3.74 15.17
CA ARG A 160 2.82 4.95 14.57
C ARG A 160 2.05 4.68 13.28
N GLY A 161 2.39 3.59 12.59
CA GLY A 161 1.74 3.27 11.32
C GLY A 161 1.73 1.78 11.00
N VAL A 162 0.74 1.38 10.20
CA VAL A 162 0.59 0.03 9.67
C VAL A 162 0.45 0.09 8.15
N VAL A 163 1.29 -0.66 7.45
CA VAL A 163 1.23 -0.80 5.99
C VAL A 163 0.72 -2.20 5.65
N LEU A 164 -0.51 -2.27 5.16
CA LEU A 164 -1.15 -3.51 4.72
C LEU A 164 -0.84 -3.76 3.25
N MET A 165 -0.17 -4.87 2.97
CA MET A 165 0.11 -5.35 1.61
C MET A 165 -1.01 -6.23 1.09
N CYS A 166 -1.69 -5.79 0.04
CA CYS A 166 -2.77 -6.51 -0.60
C CYS A 166 -2.46 -6.74 -2.09
N ASP A 167 -2.71 -7.95 -2.59
CA ASP A 167 -2.68 -8.23 -4.03
C ASP A 167 -4.06 -7.86 -4.61
N PRO A 168 -4.17 -6.81 -5.43
CA PRO A 168 -5.46 -6.28 -5.89
C PRO A 168 -6.28 -7.26 -6.73
N ARG A 169 -5.67 -8.34 -7.23
CA ARG A 169 -6.38 -9.39 -7.97
C ARG A 169 -7.31 -10.22 -7.08
N HIS A 170 -7.08 -10.18 -5.77
CA HIS A 170 -7.87 -10.89 -4.76
C HIS A 170 -8.71 -9.94 -3.90
N GLY A 171 -8.47 -8.63 -3.98
CA GLY A 171 -9.05 -7.63 -3.08
C GLY A 171 -8.57 -7.79 -1.63
N LEU A 172 -9.14 -7.03 -0.73
CA LEU A 172 -9.02 -7.27 0.71
C LEU A 172 -9.80 -8.53 1.06
N THR A 173 -9.20 -9.41 1.83
CA THR A 173 -9.77 -10.70 2.21
C THR A 173 -10.30 -10.63 3.63
N GLU A 174 -11.12 -11.60 4.03
CA GLU A 174 -11.65 -11.70 5.40
C GLU A 174 -10.57 -11.53 6.49
N LEU A 175 -9.34 -12.04 6.27
CA LEU A 175 -8.24 -11.86 7.20
C LEU A 175 -7.69 -10.43 7.19
N ASP A 176 -7.75 -9.74 6.07
CA ASP A 176 -7.39 -8.33 5.98
C ASP A 176 -8.44 -7.47 6.70
N ASP A 177 -9.73 -7.81 6.55
CA ASP A 177 -10.84 -7.14 7.24
C ASP A 177 -10.72 -7.32 8.76
N ILE A 178 -10.45 -8.53 9.26
CA ILE A 178 -10.18 -8.80 10.68
C ILE A 178 -9.00 -7.96 11.19
N LEU A 179 -7.92 -7.86 10.41
CA LEU A 179 -6.77 -7.03 10.78
C LEU A 179 -7.17 -5.55 10.89
N LEU A 180 -7.93 -5.04 9.94
CA LEU A 180 -8.41 -3.65 9.96
C LEU A 180 -9.32 -3.40 11.18
N GLU A 181 -10.18 -4.34 11.55
CA GLU A 181 -10.99 -4.25 12.76
C GLU A 181 -10.13 -4.21 14.03
N VAL A 182 -9.07 -5.03 14.10
CA VAL A 182 -8.14 -5.04 15.25
C VAL A 182 -7.44 -3.70 15.43
N ILE A 183 -7.03 -3.03 14.34
CA ILE A 183 -6.32 -1.75 14.45
C ILE A 183 -7.26 -0.53 14.55
N ARG A 184 -8.54 -0.68 14.21
CA ARG A 184 -9.53 0.42 14.19
C ARG A 184 -9.53 1.29 15.44
N PRO A 185 -9.57 0.75 16.68
CA PRO A 185 -9.54 1.57 17.90
C PRO A 185 -8.29 2.44 18.01
N ARG A 186 -7.15 1.95 17.52
CA ARG A 186 -5.91 2.71 17.52
C ARG A 186 -5.85 3.74 16.39
N VAL A 187 -6.49 3.46 15.24
CA VAL A 187 -6.64 4.43 14.14
C VAL A 187 -7.46 5.63 14.62
N GLU A 188 -8.52 5.41 15.37
CA GLU A 188 -9.31 6.47 16.01
C GLU A 188 -8.48 7.29 17.01
N GLN A 189 -7.44 6.70 17.59
CA GLN A 189 -6.48 7.36 18.50
C GLN A 189 -5.26 7.95 17.79
N GLY A 190 -5.23 7.93 16.44
CA GLY A 190 -4.19 8.56 15.64
C GLY A 190 -3.18 7.61 14.97
N LEU A 191 -3.29 6.29 15.17
CA LEU A 191 -2.47 5.32 14.41
C LEU A 191 -2.76 5.52 12.91
N LYS A 192 -1.71 5.69 12.13
CA LYS A 192 -1.82 5.84 10.67
C LYS A 192 -1.89 4.47 10.00
N PHE A 193 -2.63 4.37 8.88
CA PHE A 193 -2.53 3.16 8.09
C PHE A 193 -2.61 3.41 6.59
N LEU A 194 -1.94 2.53 5.83
CA LEU A 194 -1.83 2.56 4.39
C LEU A 194 -2.11 1.15 3.83
N VAL A 195 -2.98 1.06 2.85
CA VAL A 195 -3.13 -0.15 2.03
C VAL A 195 -2.33 0.03 0.74
N LEU A 196 -1.31 -0.81 0.55
CA LEU A 196 -0.56 -0.89 -0.70
C LEU A 196 -1.10 -2.03 -1.56
N LEU A 197 -1.76 -1.67 -2.66
CA LEU A 197 -2.22 -2.61 -3.68
C LEU A 197 -1.02 -3.00 -4.54
N THR A 198 -0.35 -4.09 -4.16
CA THR A 198 0.90 -4.56 -4.75
C THR A 198 0.70 -5.14 -6.15
N LYS A 199 1.81 -5.37 -6.89
CA LYS A 199 1.78 -5.97 -8.25
C LYS A 199 0.86 -5.21 -9.21
N ALA A 200 0.74 -3.89 -9.06
CA ALA A 200 -0.10 -3.04 -9.90
C ALA A 200 0.27 -3.08 -11.40
N ASP A 201 1.51 -3.49 -11.71
CA ASP A 201 1.98 -3.76 -13.07
C ASP A 201 1.19 -4.85 -13.81
N LYS A 202 0.45 -5.69 -13.07
CA LYS A 202 -0.40 -6.76 -13.62
C LYS A 202 -1.83 -6.32 -13.90
N LEU A 203 -2.18 -5.07 -13.61
CA LEU A 203 -3.49 -4.50 -13.84
C LEU A 203 -3.49 -3.60 -15.07
N THR A 204 -4.62 -3.57 -15.77
CA THR A 204 -4.90 -2.49 -16.70
C THR A 204 -5.16 -1.18 -15.92
N ARG A 205 -5.08 -0.04 -16.58
CA ARG A 205 -5.40 1.25 -15.97
C ARG A 205 -6.83 1.29 -15.39
N SER A 206 -7.78 0.70 -16.11
CA SER A 206 -9.18 0.60 -15.66
C SER A 206 -9.32 -0.29 -14.43
N ASP A 207 -8.66 -1.47 -14.41
CA ASP A 207 -8.72 -2.39 -13.29
C ASP A 207 -8.02 -1.81 -12.06
N GLY A 208 -6.92 -1.08 -12.24
CA GLY A 208 -6.25 -0.35 -11.17
C GLY A 208 -7.15 0.70 -10.52
N ALA A 209 -7.89 1.48 -11.33
CA ALA A 209 -8.84 2.46 -10.81
C ALA A 209 -10.00 1.81 -10.05
N LYS A 210 -10.54 0.69 -10.55
CA LYS A 210 -11.57 -0.10 -9.86
C LYS A 210 -11.05 -0.66 -8.55
N ALA A 211 -9.87 -1.28 -8.56
CA ALA A 211 -9.24 -1.84 -7.36
C ALA A 211 -9.02 -0.77 -6.28
N LEU A 212 -8.56 0.43 -6.65
CA LEU A 212 -8.43 1.56 -5.72
C LEU A 212 -9.76 1.94 -5.10
N SER A 213 -10.83 2.05 -5.91
CA SER A 213 -12.15 2.44 -5.41
C SER A 213 -12.72 1.41 -4.44
N ILE A 214 -12.61 0.12 -4.78
CA ILE A 214 -13.10 -0.98 -3.93
C ILE A 214 -12.29 -1.02 -2.62
N ALA A 215 -10.96 -0.99 -2.71
CA ALA A 215 -10.11 -1.07 -1.52
C ALA A 215 -10.31 0.12 -0.58
N ARG A 216 -10.57 1.34 -1.08
CA ARG A 216 -10.91 2.51 -0.25
C ARG A 216 -12.21 2.31 0.53
N LEU A 217 -13.23 1.73 -0.11
CA LEU A 217 -14.50 1.42 0.56
C LEU A 217 -14.30 0.35 1.64
N GLN A 218 -13.58 -0.73 1.33
CA GLN A 218 -13.32 -1.82 2.28
C GLN A 218 -12.44 -1.36 3.44
N ALA A 219 -11.43 -0.55 3.18
CA ALA A 219 -10.52 -0.05 4.21
C ALA A 219 -11.21 0.85 5.25
N GLY A 220 -12.28 1.53 4.87
CA GLY A 220 -13.06 2.39 5.79
C GLY A 220 -12.31 3.59 6.33
N GLY A 221 -11.20 3.99 5.68
CA GLY A 221 -10.32 5.09 6.06
C GLY A 221 -8.87 4.82 5.67
N GLY A 222 -7.95 5.68 6.13
CA GLY A 222 -6.53 5.60 5.80
C GLY A 222 -6.20 5.89 4.33
N GLU A 223 -4.97 5.62 3.96
CA GLU A 223 -4.49 5.81 2.59
C GLU A 223 -4.56 4.50 1.80
N VAL A 224 -4.89 4.58 0.52
CA VAL A 224 -4.84 3.43 -0.41
C VAL A 224 -4.10 3.83 -1.67
N LYS A 225 -3.02 3.12 -2.00
CA LYS A 225 -2.16 3.42 -3.15
C LYS A 225 -1.89 2.16 -3.98
N LEU A 226 -1.76 2.33 -5.29
CA LEU A 226 -1.20 1.30 -6.16
C LEU A 226 0.32 1.21 -5.97
N PHE A 227 0.84 0.01 -5.95
CA PHE A 227 2.27 -0.24 -5.78
C PHE A 227 2.78 -1.31 -6.75
N SER A 228 3.87 -1.02 -7.45
CA SER A 228 4.60 -1.99 -8.25
C SER A 228 6.10 -1.87 -8.03
N ALA A 229 6.69 -2.88 -7.42
CA ALA A 229 8.15 -2.98 -7.29
C ALA A 229 8.85 -3.04 -8.66
N LEU A 230 8.22 -3.71 -9.64
CA LEU A 230 8.79 -3.87 -10.98
C LEU A 230 8.83 -2.55 -11.77
N LYS A 231 7.80 -1.71 -11.61
CA LYS A 231 7.66 -0.43 -12.33
C LYS A 231 7.99 0.78 -11.45
N LEU A 232 8.37 0.57 -10.21
CA LEU A 232 8.62 1.60 -9.18
C LEU A 232 7.41 2.55 -8.99
N GLN A 233 6.21 2.07 -9.31
CA GLN A 233 4.96 2.84 -9.14
C GLN A 233 4.59 2.89 -7.67
N GLY A 234 4.21 4.06 -7.16
CA GLY A 234 3.75 4.26 -5.78
C GLY A 234 4.87 4.22 -4.73
N VAL A 235 6.14 4.12 -5.16
CA VAL A 235 7.30 4.07 -4.25
C VAL A 235 7.52 5.41 -3.59
N ASP A 236 7.45 6.49 -4.36
CA ASP A 236 7.70 7.86 -3.88
C ASP A 236 6.61 8.29 -2.90
N GLU A 237 5.35 8.06 -3.24
CA GLU A 237 4.20 8.38 -2.40
C GLU A 237 4.20 7.56 -1.10
N ALA A 238 4.58 6.28 -1.17
CA ALA A 238 4.71 5.45 0.01
C ALA A 238 5.89 5.93 0.89
N ALA A 239 7.03 6.24 0.30
CA ALA A 239 8.19 6.73 1.04
C ALA A 239 7.89 8.03 1.79
N GLU A 240 7.23 8.99 1.13
CA GLU A 240 6.83 10.26 1.74
C GLU A 240 5.86 10.04 2.91
N LEU A 241 4.87 9.14 2.77
CA LEU A 241 3.95 8.80 3.85
C LEU A 241 4.66 8.21 5.06
N LEU A 242 5.57 7.24 4.84
CA LEU A 242 6.31 6.61 5.93
C LEU A 242 7.21 7.62 6.65
N TRP A 243 7.86 8.51 5.89
CA TRP A 243 8.66 9.62 6.47
C TRP A 243 7.81 10.48 7.40
N ARG A 244 6.66 10.97 6.93
CA ARG A 244 5.76 11.82 7.72
C ARG A 244 5.26 11.13 8.99
N TRP A 245 5.00 9.83 8.94
CA TRP A 245 4.56 9.09 10.12
C TRP A 245 5.65 8.94 11.18
N ALA A 246 6.90 8.85 10.74
CA ALA A 246 8.06 8.81 11.64
C ALA A 246 8.43 10.20 12.18
N HIS A 247 8.15 11.26 11.42
CA HIS A 247 8.58 12.64 11.73
C HIS A 247 7.38 13.62 11.73
N PRO A 248 6.43 13.46 12.66
CA PRO A 248 5.23 14.31 12.70
C PRO A 248 5.53 15.79 12.99
N GLN A 249 6.68 16.11 13.58
CA GLN A 249 7.07 17.48 13.88
C GLN A 249 7.48 18.27 12.65
N ASP A 250 7.93 17.59 11.59
CA ASP A 250 8.32 18.23 10.33
C ASP A 250 7.10 18.69 9.51
N GLU A 251 5.88 18.35 9.93
CA GLU A 251 4.61 18.78 9.31
C GLU A 251 4.07 20.11 9.86
N GLN A 252 4.56 20.60 10.99
CA GLN A 252 4.11 21.88 11.51
C GLN A 252 4.69 23.02 10.64
N PRO A 253 3.85 23.89 10.06
CA PRO A 253 4.36 25.15 9.50
C PRO A 253 5.09 25.86 10.63
N ALA A 254 6.31 26.37 10.36
CA ALA A 254 7.01 27.20 11.31
C ALA A 254 6.03 28.26 11.83
N GLU A 255 5.76 28.26 13.14
CA GLU A 255 4.98 29.34 13.75
C GLU A 255 5.67 30.64 13.35
N PRO A 256 4.93 31.66 12.86
CA PRO A 256 5.52 32.95 12.57
C PRO A 256 6.18 33.41 13.85
N THR A 257 7.51 33.54 13.83
CA THR A 257 8.27 34.22 14.87
C THR A 257 7.61 35.60 15.03
N GLU A 258 6.92 35.81 16.15
CA GLU A 258 6.50 37.15 16.55
C GLU A 258 7.76 37.98 16.61
N GLU A 259 7.97 38.84 15.61
CA GLU A 259 8.97 39.89 15.70
C GLU A 259 8.62 40.71 16.94
N GLU A 260 9.40 40.55 18.00
CA GLU A 260 9.37 41.46 19.13
C GLU A 260 9.53 42.90 18.58
N GLY A 261 8.40 43.58 18.51
CA GLY A 261 8.35 44.97 18.17
C GLY A 261 9.24 45.73 19.17
N ASP A 262 10.38 46.19 18.68
CA ASP A 262 11.23 47.14 19.35
C ASP A 262 10.42 48.43 19.62
N ASN A 263 9.90 48.51 20.82
CA ASN A 263 9.18 49.64 21.32
C ASN A 263 10.19 50.44 22.19
N THR A 264 11.04 51.19 21.51
CA THR A 264 11.93 52.14 22.20
C THR A 264 11.22 53.49 22.34
N PRO A 265 11.15 54.08 23.54
CA PRO A 265 10.43 55.33 23.83
C PRO A 265 11.12 56.59 23.25
#